data_5f5b0b3b7b56960431320633ba196717
#
_entry.id   5f5b0b3b7b56960431320633ba196717
#
_cell.length_a   1.000
_cell.length_b   1.000
_cell.length_c   1.000
_cell.angle_alpha   90.00
_cell.angle_beta   90.00
_cell.angle_gamma   90.00
#
_symmetry.space_group_name_H-M   'P 1'
#
loop_
_entity.id
_entity.type
_entity.pdbx_description
1 polymer ?
#
loop_
_entity_poly.entity_id
_entity_poly.type
_entity_poly.pdbx_seq_one_letter_code
_entity_poly.pdbx_strand_id
1 'polypeptide(L)'
;MFVYGTLRRGEDNDITRLLPPPRFVGLAQILGTMYDLGAYPGVRLVGRSTVLGEVYEISPALEAVLDEIEEVYPQERDEYVKRVIPVSVQGCVLSCIVYEIGLRYVHGKAVLPDGDWTRRSPAL
;
A
#
# COMPACT_ATOMS: atom_id res chain seq x y z
N MET A 1 -7.25 5.91 -3.63
CA MET A 1 -6.38 4.77 -3.32
C MET A 1 -5.36 5.15 -2.28
N PHE A 2 -5.17 4.30 -1.29
CA PHE A 2 -4.13 4.47 -0.27
C PHE A 2 -2.97 3.53 -0.59
N VAL A 3 -1.77 4.09 -0.78
CA VAL A 3 -0.57 3.32 -1.08
C VAL A 3 0.43 3.45 0.06
N TYR A 4 1.01 2.33 0.48
CA TYR A 4 1.88 2.28 1.67
C TYR A 4 3.27 1.70 1.40
N GLY A 5 3.52 1.18 0.22
CA GLY A 5 4.74 0.45 -0.08
C GLY A 5 5.44 0.95 -1.34
N THR A 6 5.74 0.03 -2.25
CA THR A 6 6.52 0.34 -3.46
C THR A 6 5.81 1.26 -4.44
N LEU A 7 4.49 1.45 -4.30
CA LEU A 7 3.73 2.42 -5.10
C LEU A 7 3.88 3.84 -4.59
N ARG A 8 4.46 4.06 -3.40
CA ARG A 8 4.67 5.40 -2.87
C ARG A 8 5.64 6.17 -3.76
N ARG A 9 5.51 7.50 -3.72
CA ARG A 9 6.36 8.41 -4.49
C ARG A 9 7.84 8.18 -4.16
N GLY A 10 8.65 8.01 -5.19
CA GLY A 10 10.08 7.77 -5.05
C GLY A 10 10.47 6.31 -4.84
N GLU A 11 9.50 5.41 -4.70
CA GLU A 11 9.76 3.97 -4.53
C GLU A 11 9.78 3.25 -5.89
N ASP A 12 10.07 1.95 -5.89
CA ASP A 12 10.34 1.18 -7.12
C ASP A 12 9.20 1.22 -8.14
N ASN A 13 7.95 1.21 -7.67
CA ASN A 13 6.77 1.21 -8.53
C ASN A 13 5.98 2.52 -8.39
N ASP A 14 6.67 3.62 -8.22
CA ASP A 14 6.11 4.95 -7.99
C ASP A 14 4.85 5.21 -8.83
N ILE A 15 3.71 5.34 -8.14
CA ILE A 15 2.40 5.53 -8.78
C ILE A 15 2.36 6.80 -9.63
N THR A 16 3.18 7.82 -9.28
CA THR A 16 3.19 9.09 -10.01
C THR A 16 3.78 8.96 -11.41
N ARG A 17 4.42 7.84 -11.72
CA ARG A 17 4.96 7.54 -13.06
C ARG A 17 3.99 6.78 -13.95
N LEU A 18 2.85 6.36 -13.42
CA LEU A 18 1.88 5.57 -14.16
C LEU A 18 0.94 6.48 -14.96
N LEU A 19 0.33 5.91 -16.01
CA LEU A 19 -0.61 6.61 -16.88
C LEU A 19 -1.93 5.83 -16.95
N PRO A 20 -3.06 6.53 -16.94
CA PRO A 20 -3.19 7.99 -16.80
C PRO A 20 -2.77 8.44 -15.40
N PRO A 21 -2.21 9.65 -15.25
CA PRO A 21 -1.58 10.07 -13.99
C PRO A 21 -2.57 10.17 -12.86
N PRO A 22 -2.18 9.75 -11.64
CA PRO A 22 -3.00 9.95 -10.46
C PRO A 22 -2.93 11.39 -9.98
N ARG A 23 -3.90 11.80 -9.14
CA ARG A 23 -3.86 13.08 -8.46
C ARG A 23 -3.56 12.87 -6.98
N PHE A 24 -2.47 13.45 -6.49
CA PHE A 24 -2.11 13.38 -5.08
C PHE A 24 -3.14 14.13 -4.23
N VAL A 25 -3.66 13.47 -3.20
CA VAL A 25 -4.62 14.06 -2.26
C VAL A 25 -3.94 14.47 -0.97
N GLY A 26 -3.10 13.61 -0.41
CA GLY A 26 -2.40 13.92 0.84
C GLY A 26 -1.76 12.69 1.47
N LEU A 27 -1.00 12.94 2.53
CA LEU A 27 -0.48 11.90 3.40
C LEU A 27 -1.59 11.45 4.34
N ALA A 28 -1.57 10.18 4.72
CA ALA A 28 -2.58 9.63 5.62
C ALA A 28 -2.01 8.50 6.46
N GLN A 29 -2.74 8.14 7.49
CA GLN A 29 -2.45 6.99 8.35
C GLN A 29 -3.68 6.13 8.45
N ILE A 30 -3.48 4.81 8.46
CA ILE A 30 -4.55 3.86 8.74
C ILE A 30 -4.11 2.95 9.87
N LEU A 31 -5.06 2.28 10.50
CA LEU A 31 -4.75 1.24 11.48
C LEU A 31 -4.42 -0.05 10.75
N GLY A 32 -3.37 -0.72 11.18
CA GLY A 32 -2.94 -1.97 10.59
C GLY A 32 -1.55 -2.37 11.05
N THR A 33 -1.07 -3.49 10.56
CA THR A 33 0.27 -4.01 10.87
C THR A 33 1.04 -4.20 9.57
N MET A 34 2.20 -3.56 9.47
CA MET A 34 3.07 -3.68 8.30
C MET A 34 4.13 -4.73 8.54
N TYR A 35 4.29 -5.62 7.55
CA TYR A 35 5.29 -6.69 7.56
C TYR A 35 6.32 -6.46 6.47
N ASP A 36 7.56 -6.81 6.78
CA ASP A 36 8.66 -6.75 5.82
C ASP A 36 8.71 -8.06 5.02
N LEU A 37 8.37 -8.02 3.75
CA LEU A 37 8.44 -9.18 2.85
C LEU A 37 9.73 -9.20 2.03
N GLY A 38 10.68 -8.32 2.36
CA GLY A 38 11.96 -8.21 1.66
C GLY A 38 11.97 -7.06 0.66
N ALA A 39 11.62 -7.32 -0.58
CA ALA A 39 11.61 -6.30 -1.64
C ALA A 39 10.42 -5.34 -1.54
N TYR A 40 9.38 -5.70 -0.79
CA TYR A 40 8.15 -4.91 -0.64
C TYR A 40 7.47 -5.25 0.69
N PRO A 41 6.58 -4.36 1.18
CA PRO A 41 5.85 -4.63 2.41
C PRO A 41 4.49 -5.26 2.14
N GLY A 42 3.92 -5.85 3.19
CA GLY A 42 2.51 -6.23 3.18
C GLY A 42 1.84 -5.72 4.45
N VAL A 43 0.61 -5.25 4.33
CA VAL A 43 -0.17 -4.74 5.46
C VAL A 43 -1.37 -5.63 5.70
N ARG A 44 -1.55 -6.03 6.98
CA ARG A 44 -2.77 -6.65 7.48
C ARG A 44 -3.61 -5.55 8.12
N LEU A 45 -4.88 -5.48 7.77
CA LEU A 45 -5.80 -4.46 8.30
C LEU A 45 -6.34 -4.88 9.67
N VAL A 46 -5.42 -5.28 10.55
CA VAL A 46 -5.70 -5.72 11.91
C VAL A 46 -4.71 -5.07 12.87
N GLY A 47 -5.10 -4.94 14.13
CA GLY A 47 -4.24 -4.36 15.17
C GLY A 47 -4.44 -2.87 15.32
N ARG A 48 -3.64 -2.28 16.23
CA ARG A 48 -3.75 -0.88 16.62
C ARG A 48 -2.54 -0.03 16.23
N SER A 49 -1.59 -0.62 15.52
CA SER A 49 -0.46 0.12 14.99
C SER A 49 -0.91 1.00 13.84
N THR A 50 -0.12 2.00 13.50
CA THR A 50 -0.40 2.89 12.38
C THR A 50 0.45 2.53 11.19
N VAL A 51 -0.15 2.67 10.01
CA VAL A 51 0.53 2.51 8.72
C VAL A 51 0.48 3.86 8.00
N LEU A 52 1.63 4.37 7.63
CA LEU A 52 1.76 5.63 6.91
C LEU A 52 1.71 5.39 5.41
N GLY A 53 1.04 6.27 4.70
CA GLY A 53 0.94 6.18 3.26
C GLY A 53 0.49 7.46 2.61
N GLU A 54 0.19 7.34 1.32
CA GLU A 54 -0.22 8.46 0.47
C GLU A 54 -1.57 8.13 -0.15
N VAL A 55 -2.44 9.12 -0.25
CA VAL A 55 -3.75 8.97 -0.89
C VAL A 55 -3.72 9.65 -2.26
N TYR A 56 -4.16 8.92 -3.25
CA TYR A 56 -4.28 9.40 -4.65
C TYR A 56 -5.69 9.16 -5.17
N GLU A 57 -6.18 10.15 -5.90
CA GLU A 57 -7.36 9.98 -6.73
C GLU A 57 -6.92 9.30 -8.03
N ILE A 58 -7.57 8.20 -8.38
CA ILE A 58 -7.23 7.44 -9.57
C ILE A 58 -8.47 7.27 -10.46
N SER A 59 -8.22 7.19 -11.77
CA SER A 59 -9.25 6.88 -12.74
C SER A 59 -9.49 5.36 -12.83
N PRO A 60 -10.64 4.90 -13.36
CA PRO A 60 -10.82 3.49 -13.64
C PRO A 60 -9.74 2.89 -14.55
N ALA A 61 -9.22 3.68 -15.50
CA ALA A 61 -8.15 3.23 -16.38
C ALA A 61 -6.85 3.00 -15.61
N LEU A 62 -6.51 3.88 -14.65
CA LEU A 62 -5.34 3.68 -13.82
C LEU A 62 -5.54 2.52 -12.85
N GLU A 63 -6.74 2.35 -12.32
CA GLU A 63 -7.05 1.20 -11.46
C GLU A 63 -6.79 -0.12 -12.19
N ALA A 64 -7.16 -0.22 -13.47
CA ALA A 64 -6.90 -1.40 -14.28
C ALA A 64 -5.39 -1.66 -14.44
N VAL A 65 -4.59 -0.60 -14.61
CA VAL A 65 -3.12 -0.73 -14.69
C VAL A 65 -2.56 -1.25 -13.36
N LEU A 66 -3.05 -0.74 -12.23
CA LEU A 66 -2.61 -1.17 -10.91
C LEU A 66 -2.98 -2.63 -10.64
N ASP A 67 -4.18 -3.04 -11.02
CA ASP A 67 -4.60 -4.44 -10.89
C ASP A 67 -3.69 -5.37 -11.70
N GLU A 68 -3.27 -4.94 -12.87
CA GLU A 68 -2.35 -5.69 -13.73
C GLU A 68 -0.97 -5.82 -13.07
N ILE A 69 -0.46 -4.75 -12.46
CA ILE A 69 0.80 -4.78 -11.72
C ILE A 69 0.72 -5.78 -10.57
N GLU A 70 -0.37 -5.81 -9.82
CA GLU A 70 -0.56 -6.74 -8.70
C GLU A 70 -0.64 -8.20 -9.18
N GLU A 71 -1.14 -8.44 -10.38
CA GLU A 71 -1.15 -9.78 -10.97
C GLU A 71 0.24 -10.21 -11.46
N VAL A 72 1.04 -9.28 -11.93
CA VAL A 72 2.35 -9.56 -12.51
C VAL A 72 3.44 -9.69 -11.46
N TYR A 73 3.48 -8.78 -10.47
CA TYR A 73 4.56 -8.74 -9.50
C TYR A 73 4.44 -9.77 -8.39
N PRO A 74 3.28 -10.02 -7.78
CA PRO A 74 3.16 -11.15 -6.87
C PRO A 74 3.32 -12.44 -7.66
N GLN A 75 4.14 -13.34 -7.17
CA GLN A 75 4.35 -14.62 -7.83
C GLN A 75 3.11 -15.52 -7.74
N GLU A 76 2.21 -15.21 -6.83
CA GLU A 76 0.99 -15.96 -6.56
C GLU A 76 -0.22 -15.02 -6.61
N ARG A 77 -1.32 -15.51 -7.22
CA ARG A 77 -2.48 -14.68 -7.57
C ARG A 77 -3.26 -14.12 -6.38
N ASP A 78 -3.15 -14.74 -5.22
CA ASP A 78 -3.89 -14.35 -4.03
C ASP A 78 -3.02 -13.70 -2.96
N GLU A 79 -1.83 -13.21 -3.35
CA GLU A 79 -0.92 -12.56 -2.41
C GLU A 79 -1.57 -11.32 -1.81
N TYR A 80 -2.22 -10.50 -2.62
CA TYR A 80 -2.93 -9.31 -2.15
C TYR A 80 -4.42 -9.40 -2.45
N VAL A 81 -5.22 -8.84 -1.54
CA VAL A 81 -6.66 -8.72 -1.69
C VAL A 81 -7.02 -7.24 -1.69
N LYS A 82 -7.79 -6.82 -2.68
CA LYS A 82 -8.26 -5.44 -2.77
C LYS A 82 -9.36 -5.21 -1.75
N ARG A 83 -9.18 -4.19 -0.89
CA ARG A 83 -10.16 -3.76 0.10
C ARG A 83 -10.54 -2.31 -0.14
N VAL A 84 -11.71 -1.91 0.31
CA VAL A 84 -12.13 -0.51 0.34
C VAL A 84 -12.37 -0.14 1.79
N ILE A 85 -11.65 0.86 2.27
CA ILE A 85 -11.73 1.31 3.67
C ILE A 85 -11.87 2.82 3.74
N PRO A 86 -12.47 3.36 4.84
CA PRO A 86 -12.49 4.79 5.06
C PRO A 86 -11.10 5.27 5.50
N VAL A 87 -10.62 6.36 4.93
CA VAL A 87 -9.32 6.95 5.26
C VAL A 87 -9.51 8.44 5.47
N SER A 88 -9.03 8.94 6.62
CA SER A 88 -9.03 10.38 6.90
C SER A 88 -7.82 11.02 6.23
N VAL A 89 -8.06 11.99 5.37
CA VAL A 89 -7.01 12.72 4.68
C VAL A 89 -7.47 14.16 4.46
N GLN A 90 -6.62 15.13 4.78
CA GLN A 90 -6.91 16.56 4.59
C GLN A 90 -8.24 16.99 5.24
N GLY A 91 -8.57 16.44 6.40
CA GLY A 91 -9.81 16.76 7.12
C GLY A 91 -11.08 16.12 6.56
N CYS A 92 -10.95 15.26 5.56
CA CYS A 92 -12.09 14.55 4.96
C CYS A 92 -11.89 13.05 5.10
N VAL A 93 -13.00 12.31 5.12
CA VAL A 93 -12.97 10.84 5.08
C VAL A 93 -13.32 10.39 3.66
N LEU A 94 -12.41 9.65 3.06
CA LEU A 94 -12.57 9.13 1.70
C LEU A 94 -12.57 7.60 1.73
N SER A 95 -13.40 6.98 0.89
CA SER A 95 -13.32 5.54 0.66
C SER A 95 -12.14 5.25 -0.25
N CYS A 96 -11.16 4.51 0.26
CA CYS A 96 -9.92 4.24 -0.46
C CYS A 96 -9.73 2.76 -0.72
N ILE A 97 -9.25 2.43 -1.91
CA ILE A 97 -8.75 1.11 -2.22
C ILE A 97 -7.42 0.91 -1.52
N VAL A 98 -7.26 -0.24 -0.86
CA VAL A 98 -6.01 -0.67 -0.21
C VAL A 98 -5.79 -2.14 -0.57
N TYR A 99 -4.57 -2.50 -0.92
CA TYR A 99 -4.22 -3.89 -1.14
C TYR A 99 -3.73 -4.51 0.17
N GLU A 100 -4.52 -5.42 0.73
CA GLU A 100 -4.18 -6.13 1.97
C GLU A 100 -3.45 -7.43 1.62
N ILE A 101 -2.30 -7.67 2.28
CA ILE A 101 -1.55 -8.92 2.09
C ILE A 101 -2.34 -10.10 2.66
N GLY A 102 -2.28 -11.24 1.98
CA GLY A 102 -2.86 -12.47 2.49
C GLY A 102 -2.17 -12.95 3.76
N LEU A 103 -2.94 -13.49 4.71
CA LEU A 103 -2.41 -13.89 6.03
C LEU A 103 -1.25 -14.88 5.92
N ARG A 104 -1.30 -15.83 5.00
CA ARG A 104 -0.26 -16.86 4.87
C ARG A 104 1.10 -16.28 4.48
N TYR A 105 1.12 -15.10 3.84
CA TYR A 105 2.37 -14.51 3.35
C TYR A 105 3.14 -13.75 4.43
N VAL A 106 2.51 -13.46 5.57
CA VAL A 106 3.18 -12.78 6.67
C VAL A 106 3.72 -13.73 7.73
N HIS A 107 3.45 -15.03 7.59
CA HIS A 107 3.92 -16.02 8.54
C HIS A 107 5.45 -16.03 8.61
N GLY A 108 5.99 -15.83 9.80
CA GLY A 108 7.45 -15.75 10.00
C GLY A 108 8.10 -14.47 9.54
N LYS A 109 7.33 -13.48 9.07
CA LYS A 109 7.88 -12.19 8.62
C LYS A 109 7.96 -11.19 9.76
N ALA A 110 8.97 -10.32 9.70
CA ALA A 110 9.16 -9.29 10.70
C ALA A 110 8.14 -8.17 10.55
N VAL A 111 7.67 -7.65 11.69
CA VAL A 111 6.82 -6.45 11.72
C VAL A 111 7.71 -5.22 11.60
N LEU A 112 7.26 -4.24 10.82
CA LEU A 112 7.87 -2.92 10.76
C LEU A 112 7.07 -2.00 11.70
N PRO A 113 7.54 -1.80 12.93
CA PRO A 113 6.72 -1.14 13.97
C PRO A 113 6.39 0.32 13.65
N ASP A 114 7.22 1.01 12.88
CA ASP A 114 6.95 2.40 12.49
C ASP A 114 5.83 2.51 11.46
N GLY A 115 5.50 1.41 10.75
CA GLY A 115 4.46 1.42 9.72
C GLY A 115 4.77 2.33 8.54
N ASP A 116 6.04 2.66 8.34
CA ASP A 116 6.49 3.55 7.26
C ASP A 116 7.56 2.85 6.43
N TRP A 117 7.18 2.40 5.25
CA TRP A 117 8.09 1.66 4.37
C TRP A 117 9.30 2.51 3.96
N THR A 118 9.13 3.83 3.86
CA THR A 118 10.20 4.74 3.44
C THR A 118 11.26 4.96 4.52
N ARG A 119 10.96 4.57 5.77
CA ARG A 119 11.89 4.69 6.91
C ARG A 119 12.47 3.36 7.35
N ARG A 120 12.26 2.31 6.58
CA ARG A 120 12.85 1.01 6.92
C ARG A 120 14.38 1.11 6.92
N SER A 121 15.01 0.33 7.79
CA SER A 121 16.47 0.25 7.80
C SER A 121 16.95 -0.35 6.48
N PRO A 122 17.99 0.21 5.86
CA PRO A 122 18.56 -0.39 4.66
C PRO A 122 19.13 -1.76 4.99
N ALA A 123 19.04 -2.69 4.03
CA ALA A 123 19.71 -3.98 4.14
C ALA A 123 21.23 -3.77 4.12
N LEU A 124 21.90 -4.35 5.08
CA LEU A 124 23.36 -4.29 5.18
C LEU A 124 24.00 -5.48 4.47
#